data_f7fea3452526ffc816380837e535787c
#
_entry.id   f7fea3452526ffc816380837e535787c
#
_cell.length_a   1.000
_cell.length_b   1.000
_cell.length_c   1.000
_cell.angle_alpha   90.00
_cell.angle_beta   90.00
_cell.angle_gamma   90.00
#
_symmetry.space_group_name_H-M   'P 1'
#
loop_
_entity.id
_entity.type
_entity.pdbx_description
1 polymer ?
#
loop_
_entity_poly.entity_id
_entity_poly.type
_entity_poly.pdbx_seq_one_letter_code
_entity_poly.pdbx_strand_id
1 'polypeptide(L)'
;DRVVAAAGGLPAEVTANWRTLKTGTVDVEFGFSCMGYEIAGAWGARIAQSEKEPEADTISFVGDGSYLMLNSDIYSSVLTGKKLIILVLDNGGFAVINKLQNNTGNESFNNLIKDCPTIPEPFAVDFEAHAKSMGALSETVQNPAELGAAFKRAQSADQTSVIVMQVDPYVGWTEGGHTWWEVGTPHVTDSVKIRNAHIEWESSRPKQRRGI
;
A
#
# COMPACT_ATOMS: atom_id res chain seq x y z
N ASP A 1 10.76 1.16 17.11
CA ASP A 1 10.57 1.21 15.66
C ASP A 1 9.36 2.06 15.33
N ARG A 2 9.32 2.61 14.12
CA ARG A 2 8.22 3.40 13.59
C ARG A 2 7.72 2.79 12.29
N VAL A 3 6.41 2.77 12.11
CA VAL A 3 5.75 2.31 10.90
C VAL A 3 5.12 3.49 10.19
N VAL A 4 5.29 3.57 8.88
CA VAL A 4 4.69 4.59 8.01
C VAL A 4 3.93 3.89 6.89
N ALA A 5 2.69 4.28 6.71
CA ALA A 5 1.81 3.80 5.66
C ALA A 5 0.91 4.96 5.17
N ALA A 6 0.24 4.79 4.06
CA ALA A 6 -0.72 5.78 3.58
C ALA A 6 -2.04 5.14 3.19
N ALA A 7 -2.41 5.20 1.92
CA ALA A 7 -3.68 4.69 1.44
C ALA A 7 -3.52 3.47 0.53
N GLY A 8 -4.53 2.64 0.47
CA GLY A 8 -4.58 1.45 -0.38
C GLY A 8 -4.91 0.17 0.38
N GLY A 9 -4.86 -0.96 -0.31
CA GLY A 9 -5.18 -2.27 0.29
C GLY A 9 -4.22 -2.65 1.40
N LEU A 10 -2.91 -2.59 1.16
CA LEU A 10 -1.89 -2.91 2.16
C LEU A 10 -1.94 -1.96 3.38
N PRO A 11 -1.99 -0.64 3.25
CA PRO A 11 -2.16 0.24 4.39
C PRO A 11 -3.43 -0.03 5.22
N ALA A 12 -4.52 -0.42 4.58
CA ALA A 12 -5.73 -0.84 5.28
C ALA A 12 -5.50 -2.10 6.13
N GLU A 13 -4.80 -3.11 5.59
CA GLU A 13 -4.41 -4.30 6.33
C GLU A 13 -3.47 -3.98 7.50
N VAL A 14 -2.50 -3.09 7.29
CA VAL A 14 -1.62 -2.62 8.37
C VAL A 14 -2.44 -1.96 9.47
N THR A 15 -3.36 -1.06 9.11
CA THR A 15 -4.20 -0.36 10.08
C THR A 15 -5.09 -1.31 10.88
N ALA A 16 -5.63 -2.35 10.22
CA ALA A 16 -6.51 -3.32 10.85
C ALA A 16 -5.78 -4.31 11.78
N ASN A 17 -4.52 -4.64 11.47
CA ASN A 17 -3.81 -5.75 12.12
C ASN A 17 -2.60 -5.32 12.97
N TRP A 18 -2.04 -4.13 12.73
CA TRP A 18 -0.86 -3.68 13.47
C TRP A 18 -1.21 -3.30 14.90
N ARG A 19 -0.48 -3.87 15.84
CA ARG A 19 -0.64 -3.56 17.27
C ARG A 19 0.36 -2.52 17.72
N THR A 20 -0.10 -1.30 17.86
CA THR A 20 0.71 -0.19 18.35
C THR A 20 0.96 -0.33 19.85
N LEU A 21 2.22 -0.43 20.26
CA LEU A 21 2.62 -0.57 21.66
C LEU A 21 2.98 0.77 22.31
N LYS A 22 3.29 1.80 21.53
CA LYS A 22 3.72 3.12 22.01
C LYS A 22 3.12 4.20 21.12
N THR A 23 2.62 5.26 21.72
CA THR A 23 2.11 6.43 20.99
C THR A 23 3.20 7.04 20.09
N GLY A 24 2.83 7.46 18.90
CA GLY A 24 3.72 8.10 17.92
C GLY A 24 4.67 7.15 17.19
N THR A 25 4.37 5.85 17.19
CA THR A 25 5.16 4.85 16.44
C THR A 25 4.50 4.32 15.19
N VAL A 26 3.30 4.79 14.88
CA VAL A 26 2.57 4.47 13.66
C VAL A 26 2.03 5.75 13.05
N ASP A 27 2.42 6.02 11.83
CA ASP A 27 1.93 7.15 11.04
C ASP A 27 1.20 6.61 9.82
N VAL A 28 -0.08 6.96 9.68
CA VAL A 28 -0.90 6.55 8.55
C VAL A 28 -1.55 7.78 7.94
N GLU A 29 -1.14 8.14 6.74
CA GLU A 29 -1.81 9.19 5.97
C GLU A 29 -2.97 8.59 5.18
N PHE A 30 -4.13 8.51 5.80
CA PHE A 30 -5.34 7.95 5.20
C PHE A 30 -6.45 8.99 5.00
N GLY A 31 -6.38 10.13 5.67
CA GLY A 31 -7.45 11.13 5.66
C GLY A 31 -7.74 11.70 4.27
N PHE A 32 -6.70 11.91 3.46
CA PHE A 32 -6.80 12.35 2.07
C PHE A 32 -6.36 11.30 1.06
N SER A 33 -6.09 10.07 1.51
CA SER A 33 -5.65 8.95 0.67
C SER A 33 -4.44 9.27 -0.20
N CYS A 34 -3.41 9.88 0.38
CA CYS A 34 -2.22 10.34 -0.34
C CYS A 34 -1.27 9.19 -0.68
N MET A 35 -1.55 8.46 -1.75
CA MET A 35 -0.64 7.45 -2.30
C MET A 35 0.70 8.09 -2.68
N GLY A 36 1.81 7.41 -2.34
CA GLY A 36 3.16 7.92 -2.53
C GLY A 36 3.76 8.59 -1.29
N TYR A 37 2.96 8.91 -0.28
CA TYR A 37 3.46 9.47 0.98
C TYR A 37 4.39 8.51 1.74
N GLU A 38 4.19 7.21 1.60
CA GLU A 38 4.80 6.17 2.44
C GLU A 38 6.32 6.26 2.51
N ILE A 39 6.98 6.46 1.38
CA ILE A 39 8.46 6.49 1.31
C ILE A 39 8.99 7.85 1.75
N ALA A 40 8.43 8.93 1.24
CA ALA A 40 8.82 10.30 1.60
C ALA A 40 8.56 10.58 3.09
N GLY A 41 7.39 10.18 3.58
CA GLY A 41 7.02 10.30 4.99
C GLY A 41 7.91 9.47 5.91
N ALA A 42 8.28 8.25 5.49
CA ALA A 42 9.22 7.41 6.22
C ALA A 42 10.62 8.03 6.29
N TRP A 43 11.10 8.61 5.19
CA TRP A 43 12.39 9.30 5.18
C TRP A 43 12.39 10.51 6.13
N GLY A 44 11.36 11.35 6.07
CA GLY A 44 11.19 12.46 7.02
C GLY A 44 11.10 12.01 8.48
N ALA A 45 10.32 10.95 8.74
CA ALA A 45 10.21 10.35 10.06
C ALA A 45 11.55 9.79 10.55
N ARG A 46 12.34 9.16 9.67
CA ARG A 46 13.67 8.64 9.99
C ARG A 46 14.65 9.77 10.35
N ILE A 47 14.61 10.87 9.63
CA ILE A 47 15.44 12.06 9.96
C ILE A 47 15.15 12.51 11.39
N ALA A 48 13.89 12.75 11.72
CA ALA A 48 13.47 13.19 13.05
C ALA A 48 13.77 12.15 14.14
N GLN A 49 13.58 10.86 13.84
CA GLN A 49 13.84 9.77 14.78
C GLN A 49 15.32 9.59 15.07
N SER A 50 16.19 9.76 14.08
CA SER A 50 17.63 9.55 14.23
C SER A 50 18.31 10.44 15.27
N GLU A 51 17.68 11.54 15.65
CA GLU A 51 18.18 12.42 16.72
C GLU A 51 17.89 11.89 18.13
N LYS A 52 16.80 11.14 18.29
CA LYS A 52 16.29 10.71 19.60
C LYS A 52 16.43 9.21 19.84
N GLU A 53 16.24 8.43 18.82
CA GLU A 53 16.23 6.96 18.84
C GLU A 53 17.02 6.43 17.62
N PRO A 54 18.35 6.62 17.56
CA PRO A 54 19.16 6.28 16.38
C PRO A 54 19.11 4.80 16.01
N GLU A 55 18.95 3.92 17.02
CA GLU A 55 18.92 2.46 16.84
C GLU A 55 17.55 1.92 16.41
N ALA A 56 16.51 2.75 16.43
CA ALA A 56 15.19 2.29 16.06
C ALA A 56 15.00 2.30 14.53
N ASP A 57 14.35 1.28 14.00
CA ASP A 57 14.06 1.18 12.58
C ASP A 57 12.84 2.05 12.19
N THR A 58 12.88 2.55 10.97
CA THR A 58 11.71 3.15 10.31
C THR A 58 11.30 2.24 9.16
N ILE A 59 10.08 1.75 9.23
CA ILE A 59 9.51 0.74 8.33
C ILE A 59 8.41 1.40 7.50
N SER A 60 8.48 1.29 6.18
CA SER A 60 7.46 1.75 5.26
C SER A 60 6.73 0.57 4.63
N PHE A 61 5.41 0.57 4.69
CA PHE A 61 4.56 -0.37 3.97
C PHE A 61 3.96 0.32 2.75
N VAL A 62 4.29 -0.15 1.57
CA VAL A 62 3.88 0.48 0.31
C VAL A 62 3.37 -0.55 -0.69
N GLY A 63 2.24 -0.25 -1.35
CA GLY A 63 1.79 -1.01 -2.51
C GLY A 63 2.57 -0.63 -3.76
N ASP A 64 2.62 -1.52 -4.75
CA ASP A 64 3.29 -1.31 -6.03
C ASP A 64 2.83 -0.04 -6.76
N GLY A 65 1.53 0.22 -6.80
CA GLY A 65 0.98 1.44 -7.39
C GLY A 65 1.44 2.72 -6.68
N SER A 66 1.46 2.71 -5.35
CA SER A 66 1.96 3.84 -4.54
C SER A 66 3.46 4.04 -4.72
N TYR A 67 4.21 2.95 -4.76
CA TYR A 67 5.65 2.97 -5.04
C TYR A 67 5.95 3.65 -6.38
N LEU A 68 5.20 3.31 -7.44
CA LEU A 68 5.39 3.91 -8.76
C LEU A 68 5.02 5.39 -8.83
N MET A 69 4.15 5.87 -7.95
CA MET A 69 3.80 7.28 -7.88
C MET A 69 4.93 8.15 -7.31
N LEU A 70 5.62 7.67 -6.26
CA LEU A 70 6.66 8.44 -5.59
C LEU A 70 7.68 7.53 -4.93
N ASN A 71 8.80 7.28 -5.60
CA ASN A 71 9.85 6.38 -5.16
C ASN A 71 11.23 7.04 -5.04
N SER A 72 11.41 8.27 -5.51
CA SER A 72 12.71 8.96 -5.56
C SER A 72 13.38 9.13 -4.19
N ASP A 73 12.59 9.13 -3.11
CA ASP A 73 13.13 9.28 -1.76
C ASP A 73 13.80 8.01 -1.22
N ILE A 74 13.74 6.89 -1.94
CA ILE A 74 14.67 5.77 -1.73
C ILE A 74 16.10 6.26 -1.97
N TYR A 75 16.34 6.94 -3.10
CA TYR A 75 17.65 7.51 -3.41
C TYR A 75 18.05 8.59 -2.38
N SER A 76 17.12 9.45 -1.97
CA SER A 76 17.37 10.46 -0.92
C SER A 76 17.78 9.81 0.40
N SER A 77 17.15 8.70 0.79
CA SER A 77 17.49 7.97 2.02
C SER A 77 18.90 7.38 1.97
N VAL A 78 19.29 6.85 0.81
CA VAL A 78 20.65 6.31 0.56
C VAL A 78 21.67 7.43 0.63
N LEU A 79 21.46 8.54 -0.09
CA LEU A 79 22.38 9.68 -0.10
C LEU A 79 22.62 10.30 1.27
N THR A 80 21.60 10.32 2.09
CA THR A 80 21.65 10.94 3.43
C THR A 80 22.05 9.97 4.54
N GLY A 81 22.27 8.68 4.20
CA GLY A 81 22.53 7.64 5.19
C GLY A 81 21.39 7.45 6.21
N LYS A 82 20.17 7.79 5.82
CA LYS A 82 18.97 7.64 6.66
C LYS A 82 18.25 6.35 6.30
N LYS A 83 18.73 5.23 6.84
CA LYS A 83 18.25 3.89 6.60
C LYS A 83 16.73 3.77 6.75
N LEU A 84 16.09 3.16 5.75
CA LEU A 84 14.70 2.73 5.76
C LEU A 84 14.60 1.21 5.52
N ILE A 85 13.55 0.60 6.04
CA ILE A 85 13.12 -0.74 5.65
C ILE A 85 11.80 -0.57 4.90
N ILE A 86 11.78 -0.86 3.61
CA ILE A 86 10.62 -0.65 2.75
C ILE A 86 10.09 -2.01 2.30
N LEU A 87 8.82 -2.27 2.60
CA LEU A 87 8.12 -3.48 2.20
C LEU A 87 7.18 -3.13 1.05
N VAL A 88 7.49 -3.62 -0.14
CA VAL A 88 6.67 -3.45 -1.34
C VAL A 88 5.82 -4.70 -1.54
N LEU A 89 4.51 -4.58 -1.44
CA LEU A 89 3.60 -5.66 -1.80
C LEU A 89 3.06 -5.40 -3.20
N ASP A 90 3.53 -6.24 -4.14
CA ASP A 90 3.20 -6.16 -5.55
C ASP A 90 1.97 -7.01 -5.86
N ASN A 91 0.88 -6.37 -6.22
CA ASN A 91 -0.36 -7.01 -6.66
C ASN A 91 -0.65 -6.78 -8.16
N GLY A 92 0.29 -6.20 -8.89
CA GLY A 92 0.20 -5.96 -10.33
C GLY A 92 -0.62 -4.73 -10.72
N GLY A 93 -0.73 -3.73 -9.81
CA GLY A 93 -1.39 -2.46 -10.12
C GLY A 93 -2.17 -1.82 -8.98
N PHE A 94 -3.32 -1.25 -9.30
CA PHE A 94 -4.19 -0.54 -8.35
C PHE A 94 -5.36 -1.45 -7.92
N ALA A 95 -5.04 -2.57 -7.24
CA ALA A 95 -6.02 -3.61 -6.94
C ALA A 95 -7.20 -3.13 -6.09
N VAL A 96 -6.97 -2.27 -5.09
CA VAL A 96 -8.06 -1.73 -4.29
C VAL A 96 -8.98 -0.82 -5.11
N ILE A 97 -8.43 -0.05 -6.04
CA ILE A 97 -9.20 0.80 -6.93
C ILE A 97 -10.06 -0.07 -7.87
N ASN A 98 -9.47 -1.14 -8.42
CA ASN A 98 -10.20 -2.11 -9.23
C ASN A 98 -11.38 -2.71 -8.45
N LYS A 99 -11.15 -3.08 -7.18
CA LYS A 99 -12.19 -3.61 -6.31
C LYS A 99 -13.31 -2.60 -6.04
N LEU A 100 -12.97 -1.34 -5.75
CA LEU A 100 -13.96 -0.29 -5.55
C LEU A 100 -14.78 -0.05 -6.82
N GLN A 101 -14.14 -0.05 -7.98
CA GLN A 101 -14.81 0.06 -9.28
C GLN A 101 -15.82 -1.08 -9.49
N ASN A 102 -15.40 -2.32 -9.23
CA ASN A 102 -16.27 -3.48 -9.41
C ASN A 102 -17.43 -3.49 -8.39
N ASN A 103 -17.18 -3.08 -7.14
CA ASN A 103 -18.21 -2.98 -6.11
C ASN A 103 -19.28 -1.93 -6.41
N THR A 104 -18.95 -0.92 -7.22
CA THR A 104 -19.93 0.07 -7.72
C THR A 104 -20.64 -0.38 -9.00
N GLY A 105 -20.48 -1.64 -9.41
CA GLY A 105 -21.14 -2.25 -10.55
C GLY A 105 -20.44 -2.05 -11.91
N ASN A 106 -19.25 -1.44 -11.90
CA ASN A 106 -18.45 -1.24 -13.10
C ASN A 106 -17.57 -2.46 -13.42
N GLU A 107 -17.18 -2.61 -14.67
CA GLU A 107 -16.20 -3.62 -15.09
C GLU A 107 -14.78 -3.15 -14.77
N SER A 108 -13.86 -4.10 -14.62
CA SER A 108 -12.43 -3.79 -14.47
C SER A 108 -11.92 -3.00 -15.68
N PHE A 109 -11.15 -1.94 -15.42
CA PHE A 109 -10.63 -1.09 -16.48
C PHE A 109 -9.27 -0.52 -16.11
N ASN A 110 -8.22 -1.04 -16.75
CA ASN A 110 -6.84 -0.53 -16.67
C ASN A 110 -6.25 -0.32 -15.27
N ASN A 111 -6.80 -0.96 -14.25
CA ASN A 111 -6.28 -0.86 -12.89
C ASN A 111 -5.23 -1.93 -12.58
N LEU A 112 -5.32 -3.08 -13.24
CA LEU A 112 -4.35 -4.16 -13.11
C LEU A 112 -3.71 -4.43 -14.47
N ILE A 113 -2.42 -4.71 -14.50
CA ILE A 113 -1.67 -4.99 -15.73
C ILE A 113 -2.34 -6.11 -16.53
N LYS A 114 -2.80 -7.16 -15.85
CA LYS A 114 -3.46 -8.30 -16.48
C LYS A 114 -4.83 -8.00 -17.11
N ASP A 115 -5.48 -6.91 -16.68
CA ASP A 115 -6.79 -6.49 -17.16
C ASP A 115 -6.70 -5.35 -18.20
N CYS A 116 -5.48 -4.99 -18.63
CA CYS A 116 -5.27 -3.93 -19.59
C CYS A 116 -5.37 -4.47 -21.03
N PRO A 117 -6.41 -4.13 -21.79
CA PRO A 117 -6.62 -4.68 -23.14
C PRO A 117 -5.57 -4.19 -24.16
N THR A 118 -4.87 -3.12 -23.86
CA THR A 118 -3.81 -2.56 -24.71
C THR A 118 -2.45 -3.21 -24.51
N ILE A 119 -2.31 -4.06 -23.50
CA ILE A 119 -1.07 -4.78 -23.22
C ILE A 119 -1.22 -6.20 -23.81
N PRO A 120 -0.50 -6.53 -24.91
CA PRO A 120 -0.65 -7.82 -25.58
C PRO A 120 -0.14 -8.98 -24.70
N GLU A 121 0.89 -8.74 -23.90
CA GLU A 121 1.43 -9.71 -22.96
C GLU A 121 1.65 -9.02 -21.60
N PRO A 122 1.03 -9.52 -20.53
CA PRO A 122 1.26 -8.97 -19.19
C PRO A 122 2.74 -9.03 -18.83
N PHE A 123 3.25 -7.95 -18.26
CA PHE A 123 4.60 -7.86 -17.75
C PHE A 123 4.57 -7.65 -16.22
N ALA A 124 5.68 -7.88 -15.56
CA ALA A 124 5.87 -7.51 -14.17
C ALA A 124 6.93 -6.40 -14.07
N VAL A 125 6.70 -5.44 -13.18
CA VAL A 125 7.71 -4.44 -12.87
C VAL A 125 8.77 -5.09 -11.97
N ASP A 126 10.03 -4.96 -12.34
CA ASP A 126 11.14 -5.43 -11.49
C ASP A 126 11.47 -4.38 -10.42
N PHE A 127 10.71 -4.38 -9.34
CA PHE A 127 10.91 -3.47 -8.21
C PHE A 127 12.25 -3.71 -7.49
N GLU A 128 12.74 -4.94 -7.51
CA GLU A 128 14.04 -5.27 -6.93
C GLU A 128 15.17 -4.60 -7.69
N ALA A 129 15.22 -4.77 -9.01
CA ALA A 129 16.22 -4.11 -9.84
C ALA A 129 16.08 -2.58 -9.79
N HIS A 130 14.85 -2.08 -9.76
CA HIS A 130 14.59 -0.64 -9.66
C HIS A 130 15.14 -0.06 -8.35
N ALA A 131 14.86 -0.68 -7.22
CA ALA A 131 15.39 -0.23 -5.92
C ALA A 131 16.93 -0.31 -5.86
N LYS A 132 17.52 -1.38 -6.39
CA LYS A 132 18.98 -1.52 -6.52
C LYS A 132 19.60 -0.41 -7.37
N SER A 133 18.93 0.01 -8.43
CA SER A 133 19.42 1.11 -9.29
C SER A 133 19.49 2.46 -8.57
N MET A 134 18.71 2.64 -7.51
CA MET A 134 18.75 3.81 -6.62
C MET A 134 19.73 3.65 -5.44
N GLY A 135 20.50 2.57 -5.42
CA GLY A 135 21.51 2.32 -4.41
C GLY A 135 21.02 1.60 -3.16
N ALA A 136 19.77 1.19 -3.08
CA ALA A 136 19.26 0.41 -1.95
C ALA A 136 19.68 -1.07 -2.04
N LEU A 137 19.76 -1.74 -0.90
CA LEU A 137 19.71 -3.20 -0.87
C LEU A 137 18.30 -3.63 -1.26
N SER A 138 18.18 -4.69 -2.05
CA SER A 138 16.85 -5.19 -2.38
C SER A 138 16.84 -6.68 -2.65
N GLU A 139 15.74 -7.33 -2.27
CA GLU A 139 15.48 -8.73 -2.53
C GLU A 139 13.99 -8.99 -2.70
N THR A 140 13.68 -9.99 -3.55
CA THR A 140 12.30 -10.46 -3.74
C THR A 140 12.11 -11.76 -2.96
N VAL A 141 11.01 -11.86 -2.24
CA VAL A 141 10.64 -13.02 -1.41
C VAL A 141 9.31 -13.60 -1.89
N GLN A 142 9.13 -14.91 -1.67
CA GLN A 142 7.99 -15.65 -2.22
C GLN A 142 6.91 -16.00 -1.18
N ASN A 143 7.24 -15.91 0.10
CA ASN A 143 6.35 -16.34 1.17
C ASN A 143 6.66 -15.64 2.51
N PRO A 144 5.75 -15.71 3.50
CA PRO A 144 5.93 -15.05 4.79
C PRO A 144 7.17 -15.50 5.58
N ALA A 145 7.63 -16.74 5.42
CA ALA A 145 8.83 -17.21 6.11
C ALA A 145 10.09 -16.55 5.56
N GLU A 146 10.17 -16.42 4.24
CA GLU A 146 11.25 -15.68 3.57
C GLU A 146 11.19 -14.19 3.90
N LEU A 147 9.98 -13.61 3.95
CA LEU A 147 9.78 -12.22 4.36
C LEU A 147 10.35 -11.96 5.76
N GLY A 148 10.07 -12.85 6.71
CA GLY A 148 10.63 -12.74 8.07
C GLY A 148 12.16 -12.81 8.10
N ALA A 149 12.77 -13.64 7.26
CA ALA A 149 14.23 -13.73 7.14
C ALA A 149 14.84 -12.50 6.45
N ALA A 150 14.21 -12.00 5.38
CA ALA A 150 14.62 -10.79 4.67
C ALA A 150 14.53 -9.56 5.59
N PHE A 151 13.46 -9.46 6.37
CA PHE A 151 13.29 -8.38 7.32
C PHE A 151 14.42 -8.34 8.37
N LYS A 152 14.83 -9.49 8.89
CA LYS A 152 15.98 -9.57 9.82
C LYS A 152 17.29 -9.12 9.16
N ARG A 153 17.50 -9.46 7.88
CA ARG A 153 18.67 -8.96 7.12
C ARG A 153 18.62 -7.45 6.97
N ALA A 154 17.45 -6.92 6.61
CA ALA A 154 17.25 -5.48 6.50
C ALA A 154 17.46 -4.75 7.84
N GLN A 155 17.03 -5.33 8.96
CA GLN A 155 17.30 -4.77 10.29
C GLN A 155 18.80 -4.70 10.59
N SER A 156 19.56 -5.72 10.20
CA SER A 156 20.99 -5.80 10.45
C SER A 156 21.84 -5.01 9.45
N ALA A 157 21.24 -4.51 8.39
CA ALA A 157 21.96 -3.73 7.36
C ALA A 157 22.16 -2.28 7.80
N ASP A 158 23.18 -1.63 7.27
CA ASP A 158 23.52 -0.22 7.51
C ASP A 158 22.82 0.72 6.53
N GLN A 159 22.17 0.17 5.51
CA GLN A 159 21.65 0.87 4.35
C GLN A 159 20.16 0.59 4.16
N THR A 160 19.49 1.50 3.48
CA THR A 160 18.09 1.31 3.07
C THR A 160 17.90 0.00 2.33
N SER A 161 16.91 -0.76 2.77
CA SER A 161 16.58 -2.08 2.22
C SER A 161 15.14 -2.08 1.71
N VAL A 162 14.93 -2.63 0.53
CA VAL A 162 13.62 -2.81 -0.11
C VAL A 162 13.34 -4.29 -0.25
N ILE A 163 12.28 -4.76 0.36
CA ILE A 163 11.84 -6.15 0.28
C ILE A 163 10.56 -6.19 -0.55
N VAL A 164 10.58 -6.95 -1.63
CA VAL A 164 9.46 -7.09 -2.55
C VAL A 164 8.79 -8.44 -2.36
N MET A 165 7.49 -8.47 -2.28
CA MET A 165 6.71 -9.70 -2.24
C MET A 165 5.48 -9.57 -3.13
N GLN A 166 5.30 -10.54 -4.02
CA GLN A 166 4.09 -10.63 -4.82
C GLN A 166 2.92 -11.14 -3.98
N VAL A 167 1.76 -10.51 -4.17
CA VAL A 167 0.52 -10.86 -3.48
C VAL A 167 -0.65 -10.93 -4.44
N ASP A 168 -1.68 -11.67 -4.06
CA ASP A 168 -2.88 -11.78 -4.86
C ASP A 168 -3.66 -10.44 -4.85
N PRO A 169 -4.04 -9.89 -6.02
CA PRO A 169 -4.78 -8.64 -6.11
C PRO A 169 -6.24 -8.73 -5.62
N TYR A 170 -6.78 -9.92 -5.48
CA TYR A 170 -8.20 -10.14 -5.15
C TYR A 170 -8.41 -10.65 -3.72
N VAL A 171 -7.43 -11.37 -3.17
CA VAL A 171 -7.48 -11.86 -1.79
C VAL A 171 -6.98 -10.74 -0.88
N GLY A 172 -7.76 -10.35 0.06
CA GLY A 172 -7.40 -9.34 1.05
C GLY A 172 -8.64 -8.78 1.72
N TRP A 173 -8.47 -8.14 2.81
CA TRP A 173 -9.38 -7.48 3.75
C TRP A 173 -10.88 -7.41 3.38
N THR A 174 -11.44 -8.46 2.83
CA THR A 174 -12.85 -8.56 2.48
C THR A 174 -13.71 -9.02 3.64
N GLU A 175 -13.08 -9.60 4.65
CA GLU A 175 -13.80 -10.25 5.74
C GLU A 175 -14.02 -9.33 6.94
N GLY A 176 -13.46 -8.15 6.94
CA GLY A 176 -13.63 -7.15 7.99
C GLY A 176 -14.97 -6.43 8.04
N GLY A 177 -15.98 -7.03 7.44
CA GLY A 177 -17.26 -6.40 7.25
C GLY A 177 -17.29 -5.62 5.92
N HIS A 178 -18.40 -5.71 5.26
CA HIS A 178 -18.71 -4.89 4.10
C HIS A 178 -18.78 -3.47 4.54
N THR A 179 -17.63 -2.92 4.68
CA THR A 179 -17.55 -1.57 4.96
C THR A 179 -17.83 -0.86 3.71
N TRP A 180 -18.98 -0.39 3.68
CA TRP A 180 -19.42 0.58 2.96
C TRP A 180 -18.57 1.71 3.08
N TRP A 181 -17.68 1.74 2.27
CA TRP A 181 -17.02 2.86 1.76
C TRP A 181 -18.10 3.77 1.25
N GLU A 182 -18.13 4.97 1.71
CA GLU A 182 -18.95 6.00 1.08
C GLU A 182 -18.41 6.34 -0.31
N VAL A 183 -18.15 5.33 -1.10
CA VAL A 183 -17.87 5.53 -2.51
C VAL A 183 -19.23 5.71 -3.19
N GLY A 184 -19.47 6.92 -3.64
CA GLY A 184 -20.69 7.22 -4.36
C GLY A 184 -20.82 6.34 -5.60
N THR A 185 -21.97 5.68 -5.72
CA THR A 185 -22.29 4.94 -6.94
C THR A 185 -22.99 5.88 -7.94
N PRO A 186 -22.73 5.72 -9.25
CA PRO A 186 -23.47 6.49 -10.26
C PRO A 186 -24.98 6.23 -10.16
N HIS A 187 -25.76 7.30 -10.05
CA HIS A 187 -27.22 7.20 -10.01
C HIS A 187 -27.86 7.40 -11.39
N VAL A 188 -27.13 7.93 -12.36
CA VAL A 188 -27.54 8.07 -13.74
C VAL A 188 -26.74 7.09 -14.58
N THR A 189 -27.37 5.99 -15.01
CA THR A 189 -26.70 4.93 -15.77
C THR A 189 -27.70 4.06 -16.50
N ASP A 190 -27.31 3.55 -17.66
CA ASP A 190 -28.06 2.53 -18.39
C ASP A 190 -27.70 1.10 -17.95
N SER A 191 -26.62 0.92 -17.19
CA SER A 191 -26.17 -0.37 -16.67
C SER A 191 -27.07 -0.86 -15.53
N VAL A 192 -27.60 -2.07 -15.69
CA VAL A 192 -28.37 -2.74 -14.62
C VAL A 192 -27.49 -3.04 -13.41
N LYS A 193 -26.23 -3.42 -13.62
CA LYS A 193 -25.28 -3.71 -12.53
C LYS A 193 -25.04 -2.46 -11.67
N ILE A 194 -24.79 -1.32 -12.29
CA ILE A 194 -24.56 -0.05 -11.58
C ILE A 194 -25.82 0.39 -10.84
N ARG A 195 -27.02 0.27 -11.45
CA ARG A 195 -28.28 0.56 -10.75
C ARG A 195 -28.49 -0.30 -9.52
N ASN A 196 -28.21 -1.59 -9.61
CA ASN A 196 -28.34 -2.49 -8.47
C ASN A 196 -27.34 -2.13 -7.36
N ALA A 197 -26.09 -1.83 -7.70
CA ALA A 197 -25.10 -1.37 -6.75
C ALA A 197 -25.53 -0.04 -6.04
N HIS A 198 -26.16 0.87 -6.79
CA HIS A 198 -26.70 2.11 -6.22
C HIS A 198 -27.85 1.84 -5.23
N ILE A 199 -28.78 0.95 -5.59
CA ILE A 199 -29.90 0.56 -4.70
C ILE A 199 -29.37 -0.07 -3.40
N GLU A 200 -28.38 -0.95 -3.51
CA GLU A 200 -27.74 -1.57 -2.36
C GLU A 200 -27.03 -0.54 -1.48
N TRP A 201 -26.30 0.39 -2.09
CA TRP A 201 -25.66 1.50 -1.41
C TRP A 201 -26.68 2.38 -0.66
N GLU A 202 -27.76 2.81 -1.30
CA GLU A 202 -28.81 3.60 -0.65
C GLU A 202 -29.44 2.86 0.53
N SER A 203 -29.73 1.57 0.38
CA SER A 203 -30.32 0.74 1.44
C SER A 203 -29.38 0.51 2.63
N SER A 204 -28.08 0.61 2.39
CA SER A 204 -27.04 0.38 3.40
C SER A 204 -26.64 1.65 4.16
N ARG A 205 -26.73 2.82 3.54
CA ARG A 205 -26.41 4.13 4.17
C ARG A 205 -27.06 4.36 5.54
N PRO A 206 -28.35 4.06 5.75
CA PRO A 206 -28.97 4.26 7.06
C PRO A 206 -28.40 3.35 8.17
N LYS A 207 -27.73 2.26 7.79
CA LYS A 207 -27.11 1.31 8.73
C LYS A 207 -25.75 1.78 9.23
N GLN A 208 -25.21 2.83 8.62
CA GLN A 208 -23.91 3.37 9.00
C GLN A 208 -23.94 3.94 10.41
N ARG A 209 -22.86 3.67 11.14
CA ARG A 209 -22.64 4.35 12.41
C ARG A 209 -22.41 5.83 12.12
N ARG A 210 -23.33 6.67 12.55
CA ARG A 210 -23.12 8.12 12.50
C ARG A 210 -22.00 8.47 13.47
N GLY A 211 -21.02 9.23 13.00
CA GLY A 211 -20.05 9.85 13.89
C GLY A 211 -20.78 10.74 14.90
N ILE A 212 -20.32 10.72 16.13
CA ILE A 212 -20.82 11.59 17.20
C ILE A 212 -20.12 12.93 17.05
#